data_dd278071faa9fb8fc4c241e966541315
#
_entry.id   dd278071faa9fb8fc4c241e966541315
#
_cell.length_a   1.000
_cell.length_b   1.000
_cell.length_c   1.000
_cell.angle_alpha   90.00
_cell.angle_beta   90.00
_cell.angle_gamma   90.00
#
_symmetry.space_group_name_H-M   'P 1'
#
loop_
_entity.id
_entity.type
_entity.pdbx_description
1 polymer ?
#
loop_
_entity_poly.entity_id
_entity_poly.type
_entity_poly.pdbx_seq_one_letter_code
_entity_poly.pdbx_strand_id
1 'polypeptide(L)'
;YICTQIPSGGIYNTLRYYRVFGYGVNSDFIPVQLFDFMKENNIKGKPYNQFGTGGYLVWLFPDQKNFIDSRNLNDAIFNEYNSIMMKYPGFEKKIEDYGFDYVIYLDPDLIRRPNDLQRNVVSFFSQSKGWKLVFWDDKSMLFLKDEPKYTEIINHYEYRVINPYDALFKRAEFVQNVKNNLQEAKKELVRKAVSEPQGVIYQSIEYDLKSKIPGF
;
A
#
# COMPACT_ATOMS: atom_id res chain seq x y z
N TYR A 1 23.01 17.81 -27.42
CA TYR A 1 23.06 16.78 -26.36
C TYR A 1 21.96 17.01 -25.32
N ILE A 2 21.85 18.17 -24.68
CA ILE A 2 20.80 18.45 -23.67
C ILE A 2 19.39 18.30 -24.25
N CYS A 3 19.16 18.79 -25.47
CA CYS A 3 17.84 18.72 -26.13
C CYS A 3 17.34 17.28 -26.37
N THR A 4 18.23 16.31 -26.43
CA THR A 4 17.87 14.88 -26.56
C THR A 4 17.78 14.19 -25.20
N GLN A 5 18.55 14.62 -24.21
CA GLN A 5 18.59 14.00 -22.88
C GLN A 5 17.36 14.33 -22.02
N ILE A 6 16.76 15.50 -22.20
CA ILE A 6 15.54 15.87 -21.48
C ILE A 6 14.34 15.02 -21.94
N PRO A 7 13.99 14.99 -23.26
CA PRO A 7 12.87 14.20 -23.75
C PRO A 7 13.05 12.68 -23.55
N SER A 8 14.28 12.18 -23.65
CA SER A 8 14.56 10.75 -23.44
C SER A 8 14.59 10.31 -21.97
N GLY A 9 14.51 11.25 -21.04
CA GLY A 9 14.63 10.95 -19.62
C GLY A 9 16.06 10.70 -19.14
N GLY A 10 17.08 10.70 -20.03
CA GLY A 10 18.46 10.36 -19.69
C GLY A 10 19.06 11.23 -18.60
N ILE A 11 18.81 12.54 -18.62
CA ILE A 11 19.30 13.47 -17.60
C ILE A 11 18.67 13.17 -16.21
N TYR A 12 17.40 12.79 -16.18
CA TYR A 12 16.71 12.48 -14.92
C TYR A 12 17.24 11.18 -14.31
N ASN A 13 17.49 10.16 -15.14
CA ASN A 13 18.10 8.90 -14.71
C ASN A 13 19.52 9.13 -14.18
N THR A 14 20.32 9.96 -14.86
CA THR A 14 21.68 10.30 -14.43
C THR A 14 21.71 11.02 -13.09
N LEU A 15 20.75 11.93 -12.87
CA LEU A 15 20.60 12.68 -11.62
C LEU A 15 19.82 11.92 -10.55
N ARG A 16 19.36 10.70 -10.85
CA ARG A 16 18.50 9.88 -9.98
C ARG A 16 17.21 10.59 -9.57
N TYR A 17 16.66 11.43 -10.44
CA TYR A 17 15.36 12.05 -10.24
C TYR A 17 14.26 11.10 -10.71
N TYR A 18 13.22 10.96 -9.90
CA TYR A 18 12.01 10.19 -10.25
C TYR A 18 11.10 10.90 -11.27
N ARG A 19 11.45 12.13 -11.63
CA ARG A 19 10.68 12.91 -12.61
C ARG A 19 11.20 12.62 -14.00
N VAL A 20 10.28 12.36 -14.93
CA VAL A 20 10.55 12.22 -16.36
C VAL A 20 9.98 13.41 -17.11
N PHE A 21 10.53 13.74 -18.25
CA PHE A 21 9.96 14.74 -19.15
C PHE A 21 8.68 14.18 -19.77
N GLY A 22 7.60 14.94 -19.73
CA GLY A 22 6.32 14.54 -20.32
C GLY A 22 5.14 15.29 -19.70
N TYR A 23 3.98 15.05 -20.30
CA TYR A 23 2.70 15.55 -19.80
C TYR A 23 1.88 14.38 -19.28
N GLY A 24 1.37 14.49 -18.06
CA GLY A 24 0.54 13.45 -17.46
C GLY A 24 0.94 13.11 -16.02
N VAL A 25 0.42 11.98 -15.54
CA VAL A 25 0.68 11.45 -14.19
C VAL A 25 1.80 10.41 -14.28
N ASN A 26 2.83 10.57 -13.46
CA ASN A 26 3.88 9.56 -13.35
C ASN A 26 3.39 8.40 -12.47
N SER A 27 2.98 7.31 -13.12
CA SER A 27 2.47 6.12 -12.45
C SER A 27 3.54 5.37 -11.61
N ASP A 28 4.82 5.61 -11.87
CA ASP A 28 5.89 5.01 -11.05
C ASP A 28 5.94 5.62 -9.64
N PHE A 29 5.45 6.85 -9.52
CA PHE A 29 5.46 7.58 -8.25
C PHE A 29 4.08 7.66 -7.60
N ILE A 30 3.03 7.78 -8.42
CA ILE A 30 1.65 7.96 -7.96
C ILE A 30 0.93 6.61 -8.03
N PRO A 31 0.26 6.17 -6.97
CA PRO A 31 -0.46 4.90 -6.95
C PRO A 31 -1.81 5.01 -7.66
N VAL A 32 -1.77 5.17 -9.00
CA VAL A 32 -2.97 5.33 -9.82
C VAL A 32 -3.93 4.16 -9.63
N GLN A 33 -3.41 2.93 -9.66
CA GLN A 33 -4.22 1.72 -9.50
C GLN A 33 -4.93 1.65 -8.15
N LEU A 34 -4.27 2.09 -7.06
CA LEU A 34 -4.89 2.20 -5.74
C LEU A 34 -6.10 3.15 -5.78
N PHE A 35 -5.93 4.32 -6.38
CA PHE A 35 -6.99 5.32 -6.42
C PHE A 35 -8.13 4.92 -7.35
N ASP A 36 -7.85 4.25 -8.45
CA ASP A 36 -8.87 3.66 -9.33
C ASP A 36 -9.67 2.59 -8.57
N PHE A 37 -8.99 1.68 -7.87
CA PHE A 37 -9.63 0.70 -7.00
C PHE A 37 -10.53 1.35 -5.93
N MET A 38 -10.06 2.42 -5.30
CA MET A 38 -10.86 3.15 -4.29
C MET A 38 -12.11 3.80 -4.90
N LYS A 39 -12.02 4.33 -6.12
CA LYS A 39 -13.16 4.93 -6.83
C LYS A 39 -14.17 3.88 -7.24
N GLU A 40 -13.72 2.80 -7.88
CA GLU A 40 -14.56 1.70 -8.36
C GLU A 40 -15.36 1.06 -7.23
N ASN A 41 -14.75 0.94 -6.05
CA ASN A 41 -15.37 0.36 -4.86
C ASN A 41 -16.01 1.39 -3.92
N ASN A 42 -16.09 2.67 -4.33
CA ASN A 42 -16.69 3.76 -3.55
C ASN A 42 -16.18 3.81 -2.08
N ILE A 43 -14.87 3.60 -1.89
CA ILE A 43 -14.26 3.59 -0.55
C ILE A 43 -14.25 5.01 0.00
N LYS A 44 -14.99 5.23 1.07
CA LYS A 44 -15.17 6.52 1.75
C LYS A 44 -15.01 6.37 3.24
N GLY A 45 -14.61 7.46 3.89
CA GLY A 45 -14.46 7.50 5.33
C GLY A 45 -13.26 8.36 5.74
N LYS A 46 -12.81 8.17 6.96
CA LYS A 46 -11.71 8.92 7.56
C LYS A 46 -10.39 8.15 7.36
N PRO A 47 -9.49 8.62 6.52
CA PRO A 47 -8.23 7.92 6.25
C PRO A 47 -7.19 8.13 7.36
N TYR A 48 -6.39 7.11 7.63
CA TYR A 48 -5.01 7.32 7.96
C TYR A 48 -4.21 7.28 6.65
N ASN A 49 -3.78 8.41 6.17
CA ASN A 49 -3.01 8.49 4.94
C ASN A 49 -1.58 8.97 5.20
N GLN A 50 -0.66 8.47 4.41
CA GLN A 50 0.72 8.94 4.45
C GLN A 50 0.81 10.39 3.95
N PHE A 51 1.77 11.15 4.49
CA PHE A 51 1.97 12.57 4.20
C PHE A 51 1.99 12.88 2.68
N GLY A 52 2.69 12.07 1.89
CA GLY A 52 2.80 12.26 0.44
C GLY A 52 1.51 11.96 -0.35
N THR A 53 0.54 11.25 0.22
CA THR A 53 -0.72 10.90 -0.48
C THR A 53 -1.82 11.92 -0.28
N GLY A 54 -1.71 12.77 0.72
CA GLY A 54 -2.79 13.70 1.10
C GLY A 54 -3.20 14.64 -0.03
N GLY A 55 -2.26 15.14 -0.83
CA GLY A 55 -2.56 15.99 -1.98
C GLY A 55 -3.39 15.30 -3.05
N TYR A 56 -3.13 14.02 -3.29
CA TYR A 56 -3.91 13.20 -4.25
C TYR A 56 -5.31 12.90 -3.73
N LEU A 57 -5.44 12.61 -2.44
CA LEU A 57 -6.75 12.41 -1.82
C LEU A 57 -7.63 13.64 -1.96
N VAL A 58 -7.10 14.83 -1.71
CA VAL A 58 -7.85 16.10 -1.89
C VAL A 58 -8.26 16.31 -3.34
N TRP A 59 -7.39 15.98 -4.28
CA TRP A 59 -7.68 16.15 -5.71
C TRP A 59 -8.70 15.14 -6.25
N LEU A 60 -8.56 13.87 -5.85
CA LEU A 60 -9.38 12.78 -6.38
C LEU A 60 -10.69 12.57 -5.61
N PHE A 61 -10.70 12.94 -4.35
CA PHE A 61 -11.82 12.77 -3.42
C PHE A 61 -12.08 14.09 -2.66
N PRO A 62 -12.47 15.18 -3.34
CA PRO A 62 -12.58 16.51 -2.75
C PRO A 62 -13.58 16.59 -1.59
N ASP A 63 -14.57 15.69 -1.57
CA ASP A 63 -15.58 15.61 -0.51
C ASP A 63 -15.11 14.85 0.75
N GLN A 64 -13.90 14.26 0.71
CA GLN A 64 -13.34 13.53 1.84
C GLN A 64 -12.21 14.32 2.50
N LYS A 65 -12.22 14.32 3.84
CA LYS A 65 -11.11 14.90 4.60
C LYS A 65 -9.96 13.90 4.65
N ASN A 66 -8.75 14.36 4.37
CA ASN A 66 -7.53 13.60 4.66
C ASN A 66 -7.08 13.81 6.12
N PHE A 67 -6.18 12.98 6.60
CA PHE A 67 -5.56 13.14 7.92
C PHE A 67 -4.44 14.16 7.88
N ILE A 68 -3.58 14.07 6.85
CA ILE A 68 -2.43 14.95 6.67
C ILE A 68 -2.11 15.12 5.17
N ASP A 69 -1.59 16.27 4.79
CA ASP A 69 -1.03 16.51 3.46
C ASP A 69 0.15 17.49 3.52
N SER A 70 0.87 17.64 2.41
CA SER A 70 2.05 18.48 2.30
C SER A 70 1.80 19.99 2.49
N ARG A 71 0.54 20.41 2.53
CA ARG A 71 0.15 21.79 2.86
C ARG A 71 -0.04 22.00 4.36
N ASN A 72 0.00 20.91 5.13
CA ASN A 72 -0.21 20.99 6.58
C ASN A 72 0.99 21.66 7.25
N LEU A 73 0.76 22.86 7.75
CA LEU A 73 1.73 23.67 8.50
C LEU A 73 1.53 23.53 10.01
N ASN A 74 0.70 22.59 10.46
CA ASN A 74 0.42 22.38 11.88
C ASN A 74 1.35 21.31 12.46
N ASP A 75 2.35 21.74 13.21
CA ASP A 75 3.33 20.87 13.86
C ASP A 75 2.65 19.82 14.79
N ALA A 76 1.54 20.15 15.43
CA ALA A 76 0.83 19.21 16.29
C ALA A 76 0.30 18.00 15.51
N ILE A 77 -0.36 18.23 14.37
CA ILE A 77 -0.85 17.14 13.51
C ILE A 77 0.31 16.34 12.91
N PHE A 78 1.39 17.03 12.51
CA PHE A 78 2.57 16.35 11.98
C PHE A 78 3.24 15.46 13.04
N ASN A 79 3.33 15.91 14.28
CA ASN A 79 3.85 15.13 15.40
C ASN A 79 2.94 13.94 15.73
N GLU A 80 1.61 14.11 15.67
CA GLU A 80 0.66 13.01 15.83
C GLU A 80 0.83 11.97 14.71
N TYR A 81 0.91 12.41 13.47
CA TYR A 81 1.19 11.54 12.32
C TYR A 81 2.47 10.74 12.52
N ASN A 82 3.58 11.39 12.87
CA ASN A 82 4.87 10.73 13.10
C ASN A 82 4.80 9.75 14.27
N SER A 83 4.10 10.13 15.35
CA SER A 83 3.90 9.27 16.51
C SER A 83 3.20 7.95 16.15
N ILE A 84 2.19 8.00 15.29
CA ILE A 84 1.50 6.81 14.78
C ILE A 84 2.41 6.07 13.80
N MET A 85 3.00 6.78 12.82
CA MET A 85 3.84 6.19 11.78
C MET A 85 5.00 5.38 12.37
N MET A 86 5.68 5.91 13.37
CA MET A 86 6.84 5.29 14.01
C MET A 86 6.49 4.37 15.18
N LYS A 87 5.22 4.14 15.43
CA LYS A 87 4.71 3.31 16.55
C LYS A 87 5.25 3.76 17.91
N TYR A 88 5.25 5.07 18.20
CA TYR A 88 5.64 5.54 19.52
C TYR A 88 4.64 5.07 20.58
N PRO A 89 5.04 4.95 21.85
CA PRO A 89 4.17 4.48 22.92
C PRO A 89 2.80 5.18 22.90
N GLY A 90 1.70 4.40 22.93
CA GLY A 90 0.34 4.92 22.85
C GLY A 90 -0.21 5.16 21.44
N PHE A 91 0.50 4.78 20.37
CA PHE A 91 0.04 4.96 18.99
C PHE A 91 -1.28 4.22 18.70
N GLU A 92 -1.49 3.05 19.29
CA GLU A 92 -2.73 2.26 19.12
C GLU A 92 -3.95 3.03 19.62
N LYS A 93 -3.83 3.61 20.82
CA LYS A 93 -4.88 4.47 21.37
C LYS A 93 -5.16 5.67 20.46
N LYS A 94 -4.13 6.28 19.87
CA LYS A 94 -4.32 7.37 18.91
C LYS A 94 -5.09 6.92 17.67
N ILE A 95 -4.80 5.73 17.13
CA ILE A 95 -5.55 5.15 16.02
C ILE A 95 -7.03 5.00 16.39
N GLU A 96 -7.33 4.54 17.60
CA GLU A 96 -8.69 4.41 18.12
C GLU A 96 -9.37 5.78 18.31
N ASP A 97 -8.70 6.72 18.98
CA ASP A 97 -9.22 8.06 19.26
C ASP A 97 -9.52 8.86 17.98
N TYR A 98 -8.66 8.70 16.94
CA TYR A 98 -8.90 9.31 15.64
C TYR A 98 -10.05 8.64 14.88
N GLY A 99 -10.34 7.38 15.15
CA GLY A 99 -11.42 6.62 14.52
C GLY A 99 -11.24 6.53 13.01
N PHE A 100 -10.07 6.09 12.56
CA PHE A 100 -9.81 5.88 11.13
C PHE A 100 -10.65 4.73 10.59
N ASP A 101 -11.11 4.87 9.35
CA ASP A 101 -11.92 3.91 8.62
C ASP A 101 -11.09 3.05 7.67
N TYR A 102 -10.06 3.66 7.09
CA TYR A 102 -9.13 2.99 6.18
C TYR A 102 -7.72 3.58 6.29
N VAL A 103 -6.75 2.80 5.82
CA VAL A 103 -5.32 3.16 5.88
C VAL A 103 -4.74 3.06 4.48
N ILE A 104 -4.12 4.14 4.03
CA ILE A 104 -3.32 4.18 2.81
C ILE A 104 -1.86 4.28 3.20
N TYR A 105 -1.10 3.24 2.89
CA TYR A 105 0.35 3.29 2.91
C TYR A 105 0.88 3.46 1.49
N LEU A 106 1.81 4.37 1.32
CA LEU A 106 2.52 4.58 0.06
C LEU A 106 4.02 4.73 0.35
N ASP A 107 4.83 3.94 -0.31
CA ASP A 107 6.27 4.14 -0.40
C ASP A 107 6.72 3.84 -1.83
N PRO A 108 7.08 4.85 -2.64
CA PRO A 108 7.56 4.65 -4.01
C PRO A 108 8.82 3.78 -4.08
N ASP A 109 9.56 3.72 -2.98
CA ASP A 109 10.78 2.94 -2.85
C ASP A 109 10.58 1.61 -2.08
N LEU A 110 9.33 1.16 -1.93
CA LEU A 110 9.01 -0.05 -1.16
C LEU A 110 9.86 -1.26 -1.57
N ILE A 111 10.05 -1.46 -2.87
CA ILE A 111 10.86 -2.56 -3.41
C ILE A 111 12.33 -2.41 -3.01
N ARG A 112 12.83 -1.19 -2.93
CA ARG A 112 14.24 -0.89 -2.62
C ARG A 112 14.53 -0.87 -1.13
N ARG A 113 13.53 -0.52 -0.31
CA ARG A 113 13.65 -0.37 1.14
C ARG A 113 12.56 -1.12 1.90
N PRO A 114 12.44 -2.44 1.70
CA PRO A 114 11.38 -3.21 2.34
C PRO A 114 11.43 -3.17 3.87
N ASN A 115 12.61 -2.98 4.47
CA ASN A 115 12.77 -2.91 5.92
C ASN A 115 12.03 -1.72 6.57
N ASP A 116 11.72 -0.68 5.81
CA ASP A 116 10.93 0.45 6.32
C ASP A 116 9.50 0.01 6.65
N LEU A 117 8.93 -0.95 5.93
CA LEU A 117 7.64 -1.57 6.29
C LEU A 117 7.65 -2.20 7.69
N GLN A 118 8.74 -2.85 8.07
CA GLN A 118 8.83 -3.51 9.38
C GLN A 118 8.86 -2.51 10.53
N ARG A 119 9.48 -1.35 10.30
CA ARG A 119 9.68 -0.32 11.33
C ARG A 119 8.46 0.55 11.55
N ASN A 120 7.66 0.77 10.53
CA ASN A 120 6.52 1.68 10.58
C ASN A 120 5.19 0.99 10.95
N VAL A 121 4.12 1.79 11.03
CA VAL A 121 2.79 1.35 11.45
C VAL A 121 2.15 0.31 10.53
N VAL A 122 2.62 0.14 9.29
CA VAL A 122 2.13 -0.90 8.37
C VAL A 122 2.30 -2.29 8.95
N SER A 123 3.39 -2.51 9.72
CA SER A 123 3.59 -3.78 10.42
C SER A 123 2.45 -4.11 11.40
N PHE A 124 1.90 -3.09 12.06
CA PHE A 124 0.72 -3.24 12.93
C PHE A 124 -0.54 -3.56 12.13
N PHE A 125 -0.84 -2.79 11.08
CA PHE A 125 -2.04 -3.02 10.27
C PHE A 125 -2.02 -4.37 9.57
N SER A 126 -0.86 -4.80 9.07
CA SER A 126 -0.71 -6.11 8.41
C SER A 126 -0.95 -7.31 9.34
N GLN A 127 -0.84 -7.13 10.63
CA GLN A 127 -0.98 -8.20 11.63
C GLN A 127 -2.24 -8.08 12.48
N SER A 128 -2.93 -6.94 12.39
CA SER A 128 -4.13 -6.68 13.19
C SER A 128 -5.35 -7.40 12.62
N LYS A 129 -6.09 -8.12 13.46
CA LYS A 129 -7.35 -8.77 13.06
C LYS A 129 -8.45 -7.78 12.71
N GLY A 130 -8.39 -6.57 13.27
CA GLY A 130 -9.38 -5.51 13.02
C GLY A 130 -9.18 -4.74 11.72
N TRP A 131 -8.12 -5.04 10.97
CA TRP A 131 -7.80 -4.39 9.71
C TRP A 131 -7.59 -5.42 8.61
N LYS A 132 -8.16 -5.16 7.43
CA LYS A 132 -8.16 -6.10 6.30
C LYS A 132 -7.44 -5.52 5.12
N LEU A 133 -6.40 -6.20 4.64
CA LEU A 133 -5.70 -5.83 3.42
C LEU A 133 -6.57 -6.15 2.21
N VAL A 134 -7.02 -5.13 1.48
CA VAL A 134 -7.90 -5.30 0.31
C VAL A 134 -7.24 -4.95 -1.01
N PHE A 135 -6.15 -4.20 -0.95
CA PHE A 135 -5.35 -3.84 -2.13
C PHE A 135 -3.87 -3.71 -1.75
N TRP A 136 -3.01 -4.12 -2.66
CA TRP A 136 -1.58 -3.86 -2.61
C TRP A 136 -0.98 -3.86 -4.00
N ASP A 137 0.09 -3.09 -4.19
CA ASP A 137 0.96 -3.08 -5.37
C ASP A 137 2.42 -2.88 -4.94
N ASP A 138 3.32 -2.65 -5.89
CA ASP A 138 4.75 -2.48 -5.62
C ASP A 138 5.09 -1.25 -4.77
N LYS A 139 4.16 -0.35 -4.54
CA LYS A 139 4.37 0.91 -3.83
C LYS A 139 3.30 1.26 -2.80
N SER A 140 2.18 0.55 -2.78
CA SER A 140 1.07 0.92 -1.92
C SER A 140 0.33 -0.27 -1.31
N MET A 141 -0.32 -0.03 -0.18
CA MET A 141 -1.21 -0.97 0.49
C MET A 141 -2.44 -0.22 1.01
N LEU A 142 -3.61 -0.85 0.90
CA LEU A 142 -4.86 -0.33 1.44
C LEU A 142 -5.45 -1.32 2.42
N PHE A 143 -5.66 -0.86 3.64
CA PHE A 143 -6.35 -1.61 4.68
C PHE A 143 -7.68 -0.95 4.99
N LEU A 144 -8.73 -1.75 5.10
CA LEU A 144 -10.04 -1.31 5.60
C LEU A 144 -10.24 -1.81 7.02
N LYS A 145 -10.86 -1.00 7.85
CA LYS A 145 -11.29 -1.44 9.18
C LYS A 145 -12.41 -2.46 9.05
N ASP A 146 -12.35 -3.52 9.83
CA ASP A 146 -13.37 -4.59 9.81
C ASP A 146 -14.69 -4.09 10.42
N GLU A 147 -15.46 -3.37 9.61
CA GLU A 147 -16.73 -2.75 9.98
C GLU A 147 -17.83 -3.07 8.97
N PRO A 148 -19.11 -3.07 9.38
CA PRO A 148 -20.24 -3.44 8.53
C PRO A 148 -20.30 -2.73 7.18
N LYS A 149 -19.91 -1.46 7.13
CA LYS A 149 -19.91 -0.66 5.88
C LYS A 149 -18.94 -1.16 4.80
N TYR A 150 -17.93 -1.94 5.18
CA TYR A 150 -16.94 -2.48 4.25
C TYR A 150 -17.06 -4.00 4.04
N THR A 151 -18.03 -4.64 4.66
CA THR A 151 -18.18 -6.11 4.63
C THR A 151 -18.19 -6.67 3.22
N GLU A 152 -18.89 -6.04 2.29
CA GLU A 152 -18.97 -6.49 0.89
C GLU A 152 -17.60 -6.40 0.20
N ILE A 153 -16.90 -5.28 0.35
CA ILE A 153 -15.56 -5.06 -0.23
C ILE A 153 -14.56 -6.04 0.39
N ILE A 154 -14.58 -6.20 1.70
CA ILE A 154 -13.69 -7.12 2.42
C ILE A 154 -13.92 -8.54 1.94
N ASN A 155 -15.17 -9.01 1.88
CA ASN A 155 -15.48 -10.37 1.42
C ASN A 155 -14.99 -10.65 0.01
N HIS A 156 -14.97 -9.65 -0.85
CA HIS A 156 -14.58 -9.80 -2.25
C HIS A 156 -13.06 -9.64 -2.47
N TYR A 157 -12.42 -8.72 -1.77
CA TYR A 157 -11.06 -8.27 -2.06
C TYR A 157 -10.02 -8.56 -0.98
N GLU A 158 -10.38 -9.02 0.21
CA GLU A 158 -9.41 -9.30 1.26
C GLU A 158 -8.33 -10.27 0.77
N TYR A 159 -7.09 -9.95 1.08
CA TYR A 159 -5.93 -10.84 0.96
C TYR A 159 -5.69 -11.49 2.32
N ARG A 160 -6.28 -12.67 2.53
CA ARG A 160 -6.21 -13.43 3.81
C ARG A 160 -4.94 -14.24 3.93
N VAL A 161 -4.42 -14.68 2.78
CA VAL A 161 -3.29 -15.62 2.71
C VAL A 161 -2.08 -14.93 2.08
N ILE A 162 -2.26 -14.20 0.98
CA ILE A 162 -1.18 -13.54 0.26
C ILE A 162 -0.99 -12.11 0.78
N ASN A 163 -0.28 -11.99 1.92
CA ASN A 163 0.10 -10.72 2.48
C ASN A 163 1.58 -10.43 2.17
N PRO A 164 1.91 -9.34 1.43
CA PRO A 164 3.28 -8.97 1.11
C PRO A 164 4.18 -8.78 2.34
N TYR A 165 3.63 -8.26 3.43
CA TYR A 165 4.38 -8.11 4.67
C TYR A 165 4.85 -9.46 5.22
N ASP A 166 3.97 -10.45 5.29
CA ASP A 166 4.30 -11.78 5.79
C ASP A 166 5.25 -12.52 4.84
N ALA A 167 5.07 -12.36 3.54
CA ALA A 167 5.98 -12.91 2.53
C ALA A 167 7.42 -12.38 2.69
N LEU A 168 7.58 -11.10 3.04
CA LEU A 168 8.89 -10.46 3.21
C LEU A 168 9.54 -10.76 4.57
N PHE A 169 8.77 -10.74 5.66
CA PHE A 169 9.32 -10.72 7.02
C PHE A 169 9.02 -11.96 7.85
N LYS A 170 8.04 -12.80 7.42
CA LYS A 170 7.63 -14.02 8.11
C LYS A 170 7.59 -15.21 7.16
N ARG A 171 8.60 -15.32 6.33
CA ARG A 171 8.63 -16.24 5.17
C ARG A 171 8.26 -17.68 5.49
N ALA A 172 8.75 -18.25 6.60
CA ALA A 172 8.44 -19.62 6.98
C ALA A 172 6.97 -19.80 7.37
N GLU A 173 6.43 -18.88 8.17
CA GLU A 173 5.02 -18.86 8.57
C GLU A 173 4.12 -18.60 7.37
N PHE A 174 4.50 -17.68 6.49
CA PHE A 174 3.81 -17.40 5.25
C PHE A 174 3.68 -18.62 4.36
N VAL A 175 4.78 -19.33 4.06
CA VAL A 175 4.76 -20.55 3.25
C VAL A 175 3.89 -21.64 3.90
N GLN A 176 3.94 -21.79 5.22
CA GLN A 176 3.09 -22.74 5.92
C GLN A 176 1.61 -22.35 5.86
N ASN A 177 1.29 -21.06 6.00
CA ASN A 177 -0.08 -20.57 5.85
C ASN A 177 -0.63 -20.81 4.44
N VAL A 178 0.19 -20.56 3.41
CA VAL A 178 -0.17 -20.87 2.01
C VAL A 178 -0.44 -22.35 1.79
N LYS A 179 0.40 -23.24 2.35
CA LYS A 179 0.18 -24.69 2.27
C LYS A 179 -1.15 -25.10 2.89
N ASN A 180 -1.50 -24.53 4.04
CA ASN A 180 -2.74 -24.84 4.75
C ASN A 180 -3.98 -24.27 4.04
N ASN A 181 -3.84 -23.21 3.23
CA ASN A 181 -4.91 -22.49 2.56
C ASN A 181 -4.70 -22.38 1.04
N LEU A 182 -4.24 -23.47 0.41
CA LEU A 182 -3.73 -23.47 -0.97
C LEU A 182 -4.74 -22.96 -2.01
N GLN A 183 -6.01 -23.31 -1.88
CA GLN A 183 -7.04 -22.89 -2.82
C GLN A 183 -7.29 -21.39 -2.76
N GLU A 184 -7.35 -20.84 -1.54
CA GLU A 184 -7.53 -19.41 -1.35
C GLU A 184 -6.30 -18.62 -1.83
N ALA A 185 -5.10 -19.09 -1.49
CA ALA A 185 -3.85 -18.50 -1.98
C ALA A 185 -3.79 -18.42 -3.50
N LYS A 186 -4.21 -19.48 -4.18
CA LYS A 186 -4.27 -19.50 -5.66
C LYS A 186 -5.27 -18.48 -6.21
N LYS A 187 -6.46 -18.34 -5.62
CA LYS A 187 -7.45 -17.33 -6.02
C LYS A 187 -6.91 -15.92 -5.85
N GLU A 188 -6.30 -15.63 -4.71
CA GLU A 188 -5.72 -14.33 -4.42
C GLU A 188 -4.59 -13.98 -5.40
N LEU A 189 -3.71 -14.95 -5.72
CA LEU A 189 -2.64 -14.73 -6.70
C LEU A 189 -3.15 -14.56 -8.13
N VAL A 190 -4.17 -15.32 -8.53
CA VAL A 190 -4.80 -15.12 -9.86
C VAL A 190 -5.41 -13.73 -9.94
N ARG A 191 -6.13 -13.27 -8.92
CA ARG A 191 -6.67 -11.91 -8.85
C ARG A 191 -5.54 -10.87 -8.98
N LYS A 192 -4.43 -11.09 -8.27
CA LYS A 192 -3.27 -10.19 -8.32
C LYS A 192 -2.59 -10.20 -9.68
N ALA A 193 -2.43 -11.37 -10.29
CA ALA A 193 -1.87 -11.50 -11.64
C ALA A 193 -2.66 -10.73 -12.70
N VAL A 194 -3.98 -10.69 -12.58
CA VAL A 194 -4.85 -9.92 -13.49
C VAL A 194 -4.68 -8.42 -13.29
N SER A 195 -4.59 -7.95 -12.04
CA SER A 195 -4.50 -6.52 -11.73
C SER A 195 -3.10 -5.94 -11.96
N GLU A 196 -2.04 -6.72 -11.73
CA GLU A 196 -0.65 -6.25 -11.82
C GLU A 196 0.31 -7.38 -12.21
N PRO A 197 0.26 -7.87 -13.46
CA PRO A 197 1.07 -9.03 -13.89
C PRO A 197 2.59 -8.76 -13.87
N GLN A 198 2.99 -7.50 -13.96
CA GLN A 198 4.39 -7.08 -13.98
C GLN A 198 4.90 -6.59 -12.60
N GLY A 199 4.07 -6.68 -11.56
CA GLY A 199 4.46 -6.28 -10.20
C GLY A 199 5.65 -7.09 -9.69
N VAL A 200 6.70 -6.41 -9.22
CA VAL A 200 7.93 -7.07 -8.74
C VAL A 200 7.67 -7.87 -7.48
N ILE A 201 6.89 -7.32 -6.56
CA ILE A 201 6.51 -8.02 -5.32
C ILE A 201 5.67 -9.26 -5.66
N TYR A 202 4.68 -9.11 -6.55
CA TYR A 202 3.86 -10.24 -7.01
C TYR A 202 4.72 -11.35 -7.63
N GLN A 203 5.59 -11.01 -8.59
CA GLN A 203 6.44 -12.00 -9.25
C GLN A 203 7.40 -12.69 -8.27
N SER A 204 7.93 -11.96 -7.31
CA SER A 204 8.80 -12.51 -6.27
C SER A 204 8.06 -13.52 -5.38
N ILE A 205 6.84 -13.18 -4.95
CA ILE A 205 5.99 -14.08 -4.15
C ILE A 205 5.63 -15.32 -4.96
N GLU A 206 5.18 -15.16 -6.20
CA GLU A 206 4.80 -16.27 -7.07
C GLU A 206 5.98 -17.23 -7.31
N TYR A 207 7.14 -16.69 -7.66
CA TYR A 207 8.36 -17.49 -7.86
C TYR A 207 8.75 -18.27 -6.59
N ASP A 208 8.71 -17.61 -5.44
CA ASP A 208 9.04 -18.22 -4.16
C ASP A 208 8.09 -19.36 -3.78
N LEU A 209 6.79 -19.18 -4.00
CA LEU A 209 5.79 -20.20 -3.71
C LEU A 209 5.90 -21.38 -4.67
N LYS A 210 6.05 -21.15 -5.97
CA LYS A 210 6.27 -22.23 -6.97
C LYS A 210 7.51 -23.07 -6.67
N SER A 211 8.57 -22.43 -6.14
CA SER A 211 9.81 -23.13 -5.78
C SER A 211 9.69 -24.00 -4.52
N LYS A 212 8.75 -23.68 -3.60
CA LYS A 212 8.65 -24.29 -2.28
C LYS A 212 7.42 -25.18 -2.06
N ILE A 213 6.42 -25.04 -2.92
CA ILE A 213 5.14 -25.74 -2.78
C ILE A 213 4.88 -26.53 -4.06
N PRO A 214 5.04 -27.88 -4.02
CA PRO A 214 4.71 -28.73 -5.17
C PRO A 214 3.25 -28.54 -5.60
N GLY A 215 3.02 -28.30 -6.89
CA GLY A 215 1.66 -28.12 -7.44
C GLY A 215 1.04 -26.72 -7.20
N PHE A 216 1.87 -25.77 -6.78
CA PHE A 216 1.45 -24.35 -6.72
C PHE A 216 1.37 -23.73 -8.10
#